data_cef3c13aee90aa936b3a518e98f0f4d1
#
_entry.id   cef3c13aee90aa936b3a518e98f0f4d1
#
_cell.length_a   1.000
_cell.length_b   1.000
_cell.length_c   1.000
_cell.angle_alpha   90.00
_cell.angle_beta   90.00
_cell.angle_gamma   90.00
#
_symmetry.space_group_name_H-M   'P 1'
#
loop_
_entity.id
_entity.type
_entity.pdbx_description
1 polymer ?
#
loop_
_entity_poly.entity_id
_entity_poly.type
_entity_poly.pdbx_seq_one_letter_code
_entity_poly.pdbx_strand_id
1 'polypeptide(L)'
;HQSIETTLARAKEIRRDTEKLITIAKKGGLANRRLLIARLDNIEMADLLMDVIAPQIKRDSGYLRIERTRNRRGDNTEMATISFVDAIEIKEDK
;
A
#
# COMPACT_ATOMS: atom_id res chain seq x y z
N HIS A 1 10.43 -4.03 0.10
CA HIS A 1 10.38 -3.41 -1.21
C HIS A 1 9.19 -2.50 -1.37
N GLN A 2 9.38 -1.46 -2.16
CA GLN A 2 8.36 -0.45 -2.35
C GLN A 2 7.49 -0.70 -3.58
N SER A 3 7.73 -1.78 -4.28
CA SER A 3 6.92 -2.16 -5.43
C SER A 3 6.81 -3.69 -5.52
N ILE A 4 5.70 -4.14 -6.08
CA ILE A 4 5.48 -5.57 -6.32
C ILE A 4 4.89 -5.75 -7.72
N GLU A 5 5.25 -6.85 -8.37
CA GLU A 5 4.65 -7.25 -9.62
C GLU A 5 3.60 -8.32 -9.36
N THR A 6 2.43 -8.16 -9.95
CA THR A 6 1.33 -9.10 -9.85
C THR A 6 0.46 -8.97 -11.10
N THR A 7 -0.64 -9.70 -11.18
CA THR A 7 -1.58 -9.51 -12.29
C THR A 7 -2.20 -8.13 -12.23
N LEU A 8 -2.56 -7.57 -13.38
CA LEU A 8 -3.18 -6.24 -13.44
C LEU A 8 -4.47 -6.18 -12.61
N ALA A 9 -5.30 -7.22 -12.69
CA ALA A 9 -6.54 -7.28 -11.91
C ALA A 9 -6.26 -7.25 -10.41
N ARG A 10 -5.27 -8.03 -9.96
CA ARG A 10 -4.89 -8.08 -8.55
C ARG A 10 -4.29 -6.75 -8.09
N ALA A 11 -3.49 -6.10 -8.95
CA ALA A 11 -2.91 -4.81 -8.63
C ALA A 11 -3.99 -3.75 -8.39
N LYS A 12 -5.05 -3.76 -9.19
CA LYS A 12 -6.16 -2.83 -9.01
C LYS A 12 -6.90 -3.05 -7.70
N GLU A 13 -7.12 -4.31 -7.30
CA GLU A 13 -7.72 -4.64 -6.02
C GLU A 13 -6.84 -4.18 -4.85
N ILE A 14 -5.54 -4.49 -4.92
CA ILE A 14 -4.60 -4.11 -3.88
C ILE A 14 -4.55 -2.59 -3.74
N ARG A 15 -4.49 -1.87 -4.86
CA ARG A 15 -4.44 -0.41 -4.83
C ARG A 15 -5.67 0.15 -4.10
N ARG A 16 -6.86 -0.29 -4.49
CA ARG A 16 -8.09 0.20 -3.89
C ARG A 16 -8.14 -0.03 -2.38
N ASP A 17 -7.82 -1.24 -1.96
CA ASP A 17 -7.89 -1.60 -0.55
C ASP A 17 -6.80 -0.90 0.27
N THR A 18 -5.58 -0.84 -0.27
CA THR A 18 -4.46 -0.21 0.43
C THR A 18 -4.66 1.29 0.54
N GLU A 19 -5.20 1.94 -0.49
CA GLU A 19 -5.45 3.38 -0.43
C GLU A 19 -6.46 3.74 0.65
N LYS A 20 -7.46 2.90 0.86
CA LYS A 20 -8.40 3.11 1.98
C LYS A 20 -7.70 3.04 3.33
N LEU A 21 -6.80 2.07 3.49
CA LEU A 21 -6.03 1.93 4.73
C LEU A 21 -5.11 3.12 4.95
N ILE A 22 -4.45 3.58 3.91
CA ILE A 22 -3.56 4.76 4.00
C ILE A 22 -4.35 6.01 4.39
N THR A 23 -5.54 6.19 3.82
CA THR A 23 -6.39 7.33 4.17
C THR A 23 -6.75 7.31 5.66
N ILE A 24 -7.11 6.14 6.19
CA ILE A 24 -7.39 5.97 7.61
C ILE A 24 -6.15 6.29 8.45
N ALA A 25 -4.99 5.79 8.03
CA ALA A 25 -3.74 6.03 8.74
C ALA A 25 -3.36 7.51 8.76
N LYS A 26 -3.60 8.23 7.68
CA LYS A 26 -3.27 9.66 7.60
C LYS A 26 -4.14 10.51 8.51
N LYS A 27 -5.37 10.08 8.76
CA LYS A 27 -6.24 10.77 9.71
C LYS A 27 -5.72 10.65 11.14
N GLY A 28 -5.04 9.56 11.44
CA GLY A 28 -4.42 9.34 12.75
C GLY A 28 -5.43 9.16 13.87
N GLY A 29 -4.92 9.14 15.10
CA GLY A 29 -5.74 9.02 16.29
C GLY A 29 -5.96 7.58 16.74
N LEU A 30 -6.36 7.42 17.99
CA LEU A 30 -6.50 6.10 18.62
C LEU A 30 -7.60 5.27 17.95
N ALA A 31 -8.73 5.89 17.62
CA ALA A 31 -9.84 5.19 16.99
C ALA A 31 -9.44 4.62 15.64
N ASN A 32 -8.70 5.41 14.83
CA ASN A 32 -8.24 4.96 13.53
C ASN A 32 -7.15 3.89 13.65
N ARG A 33 -6.29 3.99 14.68
CA ARG A 33 -5.30 2.94 14.94
C ARG A 33 -5.99 1.61 15.25
N ARG A 34 -7.02 1.63 16.08
CA ARG A 34 -7.79 0.43 16.41
C ARG A 34 -8.50 -0.15 15.18
N LEU A 35 -9.02 0.72 14.32
CA LEU A 35 -9.67 0.31 13.08
C LEU A 35 -8.67 -0.39 12.15
N LEU A 36 -7.47 0.16 12.02
CA LEU A 36 -6.42 -0.45 11.20
C LEU A 36 -5.99 -1.80 11.74
N ILE A 37 -5.82 -1.92 13.05
CA ILE A 37 -5.46 -3.19 13.69
C ILE A 37 -6.51 -4.25 13.37
N ALA A 38 -7.80 -3.88 13.48
CA ALA A 38 -8.89 -4.80 13.20
C ALA A 38 -8.90 -5.23 11.73
N ARG A 39 -8.69 -4.31 10.81
CA ARG A 39 -8.72 -4.60 9.37
C ARG A 39 -7.51 -5.40 8.91
N LEU A 40 -6.32 -5.09 9.44
CA LEU A 40 -5.09 -5.77 9.07
C LEU A 40 -4.85 -7.03 9.88
N ASP A 41 -5.52 -7.16 11.01
CA ASP A 41 -5.32 -8.25 11.96
C ASP A 41 -3.84 -8.37 12.37
N ASN A 42 -3.17 -7.22 12.48
CA ASN A 42 -1.75 -7.17 12.76
C ASN A 42 -1.38 -5.80 13.33
N ILE A 43 -0.99 -5.79 14.61
CA ILE A 43 -0.64 -4.55 15.32
C ILE A 43 0.63 -3.92 14.71
N GLU A 44 1.62 -4.74 14.38
CA GLU A 44 2.88 -4.24 13.84
C GLU A 44 2.69 -3.54 12.50
N MET A 45 1.85 -4.10 11.63
CA MET A 45 1.56 -3.50 10.33
C MET A 45 0.78 -2.19 10.48
N ALA A 46 -0.16 -2.14 11.42
CA ALA A 46 -0.92 -0.92 11.69
C ALA A 46 0.01 0.19 12.21
N ASP A 47 0.92 -0.14 13.11
CA ASP A 47 1.89 0.81 13.64
C ASP A 47 2.83 1.30 12.54
N LEU A 48 3.34 0.39 11.70
CA LEU A 48 4.19 0.76 10.58
C LEU A 48 3.47 1.72 9.64
N LEU A 49 2.23 1.41 9.31
CA LEU A 49 1.44 2.23 8.39
C LEU A 49 1.20 3.63 8.96
N MET A 50 0.85 3.73 10.23
CA MET A 50 0.55 5.03 10.85
C MET A 50 1.80 5.83 11.19
N ASP A 51 2.85 5.17 11.67
CA ASP A 51 4.00 5.87 12.25
C ASP A 51 5.13 6.10 11.24
N VAL A 52 5.24 5.25 10.23
CA VAL A 52 6.33 5.31 9.25
C VAL A 52 5.84 5.71 7.86
N ILE A 53 4.82 5.03 7.35
CA ILE A 53 4.40 5.22 5.96
C ILE A 53 3.54 6.47 5.79
N ALA A 54 2.49 6.63 6.57
CA ALA A 54 1.55 7.74 6.41
C ALA A 54 2.21 9.12 6.55
N PRO A 55 3.13 9.35 7.51
CA PRO A 55 3.79 10.66 7.62
C PRO A 55 4.63 11.05 6.41
N GLN A 56 5.08 10.09 5.61
CA GLN A 56 5.88 10.35 4.42
C GLN A 56 5.04 10.63 3.18
N ILE A 57 3.74 10.38 3.25
CA ILE A 57 2.83 10.61 2.13
C ILE A 57 2.25 12.00 2.24
N LYS A 58 2.51 12.83 1.24
CA LYS A 58 2.06 14.23 1.23
C LYS A 58 0.76 14.41 0.47
N ARG A 59 0.32 13.41 -0.26
CA ARG A 59 -0.90 13.48 -1.07
C ARG A 59 -2.13 13.20 -0.24
N ASP A 60 -3.27 13.73 -0.66
CA ASP A 60 -4.55 13.45 -0.03
C ASP A 60 -5.23 12.21 -0.61
N SER A 61 -4.84 11.82 -1.81
CA SER A 61 -5.39 10.63 -2.47
C SER A 61 -4.44 10.20 -3.58
N GLY A 62 -4.71 9.04 -4.18
CA GLY A 62 -3.87 8.53 -5.27
C GLY A 62 -2.47 8.18 -4.82
N TYR A 63 -2.36 7.47 -3.71
CA TYR A 63 -1.06 7.16 -3.09
C TYR A 63 -0.25 6.13 -3.84
N LEU A 64 -0.89 5.30 -4.65
CA LEU A 64 -0.27 4.20 -5.35
C LEU A 64 -0.41 4.34 -6.86
N ARG A 65 0.58 3.83 -7.57
CA ARG A 65 0.61 3.84 -9.02
C ARG A 65 0.71 2.42 -9.55
N ILE A 66 0.01 2.14 -10.64
CA ILE A 66 0.06 0.87 -11.34
C ILE A 66 0.65 1.10 -12.72
N GLU A 67 1.67 0.32 -13.09
CA GLU A 67 2.26 0.34 -14.42
C GLU A 67 2.19 -1.06 -15.02
N ARG A 68 1.66 -1.16 -16.24
CA ARG A 68 1.66 -2.44 -16.96
C ARG A 68 3.08 -2.77 -17.34
N THR A 69 3.49 -4.02 -17.11
CA THR A 69 4.85 -4.45 -17.36
C THR A 69 4.97 -5.40 -18.55
N ARG A 70 4.17 -6.45 -18.57
CA ARG A 70 4.25 -7.48 -19.59
C ARG A 70 3.05 -8.40 -19.51
N ASN A 71 2.91 -9.27 -20.49
CA ASN A 71 1.96 -10.38 -20.39
C ASN A 71 2.70 -11.62 -19.90
N ARG A 72 2.10 -12.33 -18.96
CA ARG A 72 2.71 -13.51 -18.39
C ARG A 72 2.78 -14.63 -19.42
N ARG A 73 3.94 -15.28 -19.45
CA ARG A 73 4.16 -16.41 -20.35
C ARG A 73 3.25 -17.57 -19.93
N GLY A 74 2.65 -18.23 -20.91
CA GLY A 74 1.80 -19.40 -20.69
C GLY A 74 0.33 -19.09 -20.82
N ASP A 75 -0.22 -18.19 -20.00
CA ASP A 75 -1.63 -17.83 -20.02
C ASP A 75 -1.91 -16.44 -20.57
N ASN A 76 -0.88 -15.72 -20.95
CA ASN A 76 -0.97 -14.36 -21.50
C ASN A 76 -1.68 -13.36 -20.58
N THR A 77 -1.66 -13.59 -19.27
CA THR A 77 -2.27 -12.69 -18.30
C THR A 77 -1.48 -11.38 -18.25
N GLU A 78 -2.19 -10.25 -18.25
CA GLU A 78 -1.53 -8.94 -18.11
C GLU A 78 -0.95 -8.78 -16.71
N MET A 79 0.33 -8.42 -16.65
CA MET A 79 1.04 -8.17 -15.42
C MET A 79 1.23 -6.68 -15.20
N ALA A 80 1.36 -6.29 -13.94
CA ALA A 80 1.57 -4.89 -13.60
C ALA A 80 2.40 -4.79 -12.32
N THR A 81 3.08 -3.65 -12.18
CA THR A 81 3.79 -3.29 -10.96
C THR A 81 3.00 -2.24 -10.21
N ILE A 82 2.79 -2.45 -8.92
CA ILE A 82 2.15 -1.48 -8.05
C ILE A 82 3.22 -0.91 -7.10
N SER A 83 3.26 0.42 -6.98
CA SER A 83 4.26 1.09 -6.17
C SER A 83 3.69 2.38 -5.58
N PHE A 84 4.37 2.94 -4.57
CA PHE A 84 4.02 4.25 -4.05
C PHE A 84 4.40 5.34 -5.03
N VAL A 85 3.54 6.36 -5.17
CA VAL A 85 3.85 7.55 -5.96
C VAL A 85 4.92 8.39 -5.26
N ASP A 86 4.77 8.55 -3.94
CA ASP A 86 5.76 9.25 -3.12
C ASP A 86 6.86 8.28 -2.70
N ALA A 87 8.08 8.78 -2.58
CA ALA A 87 9.21 7.98 -2.09
C ALA A 87 9.01 7.69 -0.60
N ILE A 88 8.97 6.41 -0.25
CA ILE A 88 8.76 5.95 1.12
C ILE A 88 10.03 5.24 1.58
N GLU A 89 10.57 5.66 2.71
CA GLU A 89 11.69 4.98 3.33
C GLU A 89 11.20 4.21 4.55
N ILE A 90 11.50 2.91 4.57
CA ILE A 90 11.24 2.06 5.72
C ILE A 90 12.59 1.69 6.30
N LYS A 91 12.90 2.24 7.47
CA LYS A 91 14.15 1.93 8.16
C LYS A 91 13.94 0.70 9.02
N GLU A 92 14.78 -0.29 8.79
CA GLU A 92 14.80 -1.48 9.63
C GLU A 92 15.78 -1.26 10.76
N ASP A 93 15.30 -1.42 11.99
CA ASP A 93 16.14 -1.45 13.17
C ASP A 93 16.81 -2.81 13.24
N LYS A 94 18.12 -2.79 13.29
CA LYS A 94 18.88 -4.02 13.48
C LYS A 94 19.51 -4.04 14.86
#